data_dac5ebc748b616434692c191d7192c3a
#
_entry.id   dac5ebc748b616434692c191d7192c3a
#
_cell.length_a   1.000
_cell.length_b   1.000
_cell.length_c   1.000
_cell.angle_alpha   90.00
_cell.angle_beta   90.00
_cell.angle_gamma   90.00
#
_symmetry.space_group_name_H-M   'P 1'
#
loop_
_entity.id
_entity.type
_entity.pdbx_description
1 polymer ?
#
loop_
_entity_poly.entity_id
_entity_poly.type
_entity_poly.pdbx_seq_one_letter_code
_entity_poly.pdbx_strand_id
1 'polypeptide(L)'
;SAIRFFYRNVLHILWDDITVPRMILEHKLPTILTVDEIDRLLEAVDDIKYKAMFATMYSSGMRVSEVIHLHYDDISRSNMQIHVRDTKNRMDRYTILSKRCLDILTQYWFEKGRPRGILFPNKFTGNYLTVSTLEQVMRRAVSDAELPKKAAPHCLRHSFATHLMEQGVERQ
;
A
#
# COMPACT_ATOMS: atom_id res chain seq x y z
N SER A 1 6.11 -12.73 -22.37
CA SER A 1 4.99 -11.98 -22.95
C SER A 1 4.03 -12.96 -23.61
N ALA A 2 2.71 -12.73 -23.53
CA ALA A 2 1.68 -13.59 -24.13
C ALA A 2 1.87 -13.80 -25.63
N ILE A 3 2.35 -12.77 -26.33
CA ILE A 3 2.64 -12.81 -27.78
C ILE A 3 3.74 -13.84 -28.06
N ARG A 4 4.82 -13.86 -27.28
CA ARG A 4 5.91 -14.84 -27.44
C ARG A 4 5.43 -16.28 -27.23
N PHE A 5 4.56 -16.48 -26.24
CA PHE A 5 3.95 -17.77 -25.98
C PHE A 5 3.09 -18.24 -27.16
N PHE A 6 2.25 -17.34 -27.72
CA PHE A 6 1.39 -17.62 -28.86
C PHE A 6 2.19 -18.01 -30.10
N TYR A 7 3.20 -17.23 -30.49
CA TYR A 7 4.06 -17.53 -31.64
C TYR A 7 4.77 -18.88 -31.50
N ARG A 8 5.31 -19.16 -30.30
CA ARG A 8 6.09 -20.38 -30.06
C ARG A 8 5.22 -21.64 -29.97
N ASN A 9 4.06 -21.56 -29.29
CA ASN A 9 3.29 -22.76 -28.93
C ASN A 9 2.03 -22.95 -29.77
N VAL A 10 1.54 -21.94 -30.46
CA VAL A 10 0.35 -22.03 -31.33
C VAL A 10 0.72 -22.00 -32.79
N LEU A 11 1.58 -21.05 -33.20
CA LEU A 11 1.99 -20.92 -34.60
C LEU A 11 3.23 -21.74 -34.94
N HIS A 12 3.95 -22.31 -33.96
CA HIS A 12 5.19 -23.05 -34.11
C HIS A 12 6.28 -22.29 -34.92
N ILE A 13 6.24 -20.95 -34.86
CA ILE A 13 7.20 -20.08 -35.51
C ILE A 13 8.30 -19.74 -34.52
N LEU A 14 9.58 -19.80 -34.95
CA LEU A 14 10.69 -19.35 -34.10
C LEU A 14 10.55 -17.86 -33.81
N TRP A 15 10.58 -17.54 -32.53
CA TRP A 15 10.51 -16.14 -32.07
C TRP A 15 11.83 -15.44 -32.42
N ASP A 16 11.74 -14.43 -33.26
CA ASP A 16 12.84 -13.50 -33.49
C ASP A 16 12.60 -12.23 -32.65
N ASP A 17 13.55 -11.91 -31.76
CA ASP A 17 13.46 -10.72 -30.89
C ASP A 17 13.53 -9.40 -31.71
N ILE A 18 13.95 -9.47 -32.99
CA ILE A 18 14.00 -8.33 -33.92
C ILE A 18 12.58 -7.99 -34.44
N THR A 19 11.68 -8.96 -34.51
CA THR A 19 10.33 -8.79 -35.07
C THR A 19 9.43 -7.93 -34.19
N VAL A 20 9.69 -7.88 -32.88
CA VAL A 20 8.94 -7.04 -31.94
C VAL A 20 9.93 -6.17 -31.15
N PRO A 21 10.11 -4.92 -31.52
CA PRO A 21 11.00 -4.03 -30.78
C PRO A 21 10.55 -3.90 -29.34
N ARG A 22 11.46 -4.05 -28.41
CA ARG A 22 11.18 -3.82 -26.99
C ARG A 22 10.90 -2.33 -26.81
N MET A 23 9.68 -1.99 -26.38
CA MET A 23 9.42 -0.65 -25.90
C MET A 23 10.34 -0.39 -24.68
N ILE A 24 11.24 0.55 -24.83
CA ILE A 24 12.02 1.08 -23.70
C ILE A 24 11.02 1.90 -22.87
N LEU A 25 10.49 1.28 -21.83
CA LEU A 25 9.71 2.00 -20.83
C LEU A 25 10.70 2.88 -20.06
N GLU A 26 10.57 4.19 -20.19
CA GLU A 26 11.25 5.11 -19.29
C GLU A 26 10.85 4.74 -17.83
N HIS A 27 11.78 4.19 -17.08
CA HIS A 27 11.61 3.97 -15.65
C HIS A 27 11.66 5.31 -14.95
N LYS A 28 10.49 5.94 -14.79
CA LYS A 28 10.36 7.09 -13.88
C LYS A 28 10.74 6.62 -12.49
N LEU A 29 11.68 7.30 -11.87
CA LEU A 29 12.03 7.03 -10.48
C LEU A 29 10.78 7.15 -9.60
N PRO A 30 10.60 6.22 -8.64
CA PRO A 30 9.47 6.29 -7.74
C PRO A 30 9.51 7.58 -6.91
N THR A 31 8.37 8.20 -6.71
CA THR A 31 8.25 9.36 -5.82
C THR A 31 8.45 8.89 -4.38
N ILE A 32 9.48 9.41 -3.72
CA ILE A 32 9.75 9.20 -2.30
C ILE A 32 9.34 10.46 -1.55
N LEU A 33 8.52 10.30 -0.53
CA LEU A 33 8.14 11.36 0.40
C LEU A 33 9.08 11.35 1.59
N THR A 34 9.48 12.52 2.07
CA THR A 34 10.24 12.65 3.31
C THR A 34 9.35 12.36 4.53
N VAL A 35 9.94 12.18 5.70
CA VAL A 35 9.19 11.95 6.94
C VAL A 35 8.25 13.12 7.21
N ASP A 36 8.71 14.35 7.07
CA ASP A 36 7.91 15.58 7.27
C ASP A 36 6.76 15.69 6.25
N GLU A 37 7.00 15.30 4.98
CA GLU A 37 5.95 15.26 3.95
C GLU A 37 4.88 14.22 4.30
N ILE A 38 5.28 13.07 4.85
CA ILE A 38 4.34 12.03 5.29
C ILE A 38 3.54 12.50 6.50
N ASP A 39 4.16 13.17 7.45
CA ASP A 39 3.47 13.71 8.62
C ASP A 39 2.43 14.75 8.21
N ARG A 40 2.79 15.71 7.36
CA ARG A 40 1.84 16.69 6.79
C ARG A 40 0.70 16.01 6.00
N LEU A 41 1.04 14.99 5.22
CA LEU A 41 0.04 14.21 4.48
C LEU A 41 -0.97 13.55 5.42
N LEU A 42 -0.49 12.89 6.48
CA LEU A 42 -1.35 12.23 7.46
C LEU A 42 -2.20 13.22 8.26
N GLU A 43 -1.68 14.42 8.54
CA GLU A 43 -2.42 15.49 9.22
C GLU A 43 -3.53 16.07 8.34
N ALA A 44 -3.30 16.18 7.04
CA ALA A 44 -4.28 16.66 6.07
C ALA A 44 -5.44 15.67 5.79
N VAL A 45 -5.38 14.45 6.31
CA VAL A 45 -6.46 13.47 6.16
C VAL A 45 -7.49 13.63 7.27
N ASP A 46 -8.66 14.16 6.96
CA ASP A 46 -9.74 14.43 7.92
C ASP A 46 -10.33 13.15 8.55
N ASP A 47 -10.63 12.13 7.74
CA ASP A 47 -11.23 10.90 8.25
C ASP A 47 -10.16 9.96 8.82
N ILE A 48 -10.23 9.75 10.12
CA ILE A 48 -9.32 8.86 10.88
C ILE A 48 -9.19 7.46 10.27
N LYS A 49 -10.21 6.95 9.56
CA LYS A 49 -10.14 5.66 8.86
C LYS A 49 -9.06 5.68 7.77
N TYR A 50 -9.09 6.69 6.89
CA TYR A 50 -8.10 6.80 5.82
C TYR A 50 -6.72 7.19 6.35
N LYS A 51 -6.66 8.01 7.40
CA LYS A 51 -5.42 8.30 8.13
C LYS A 51 -4.79 7.00 8.65
N ALA A 52 -5.58 6.13 9.29
CA ALA A 52 -5.12 4.84 9.79
C ALA A 52 -4.65 3.91 8.65
N MET A 53 -5.35 3.89 7.52
CA MET A 53 -4.94 3.10 6.35
C MET A 53 -3.59 3.58 5.78
N PHE A 54 -3.39 4.88 5.60
CA PHE A 54 -2.13 5.43 5.10
C PHE A 54 -0.98 5.26 6.10
N ALA A 55 -1.24 5.46 7.40
CA ALA A 55 -0.27 5.18 8.45
C ALA A 55 0.16 3.70 8.45
N THR A 56 -0.78 2.78 8.23
CA THR A 56 -0.48 1.34 8.11
C THR A 56 0.38 1.07 6.87
N MET A 57 0.04 1.64 5.70
CA MET A 57 0.84 1.47 4.48
C MET A 57 2.28 1.95 4.66
N TYR A 58 2.46 3.11 5.28
CA TYR A 58 3.79 3.67 5.52
C TYR A 58 4.59 2.88 6.57
N SER A 59 3.97 2.55 7.71
CA SER A 59 4.71 1.93 8.82
C SER A 59 5.05 0.46 8.62
N SER A 60 4.35 -0.23 7.73
CA SER A 60 4.47 -1.67 7.52
C SER A 60 4.86 -2.06 6.07
N GLY A 61 4.94 -1.08 5.19
CA GLY A 61 5.25 -1.30 3.78
C GLY A 61 4.23 -2.15 3.02
N MET A 62 2.99 -2.20 3.49
CA MET A 62 1.92 -2.98 2.85
C MET A 62 1.47 -2.36 1.52
N ARG A 63 0.97 -3.21 0.62
CA ARG A 63 0.30 -2.76 -0.60
C ARG A 63 -1.09 -2.22 -0.27
N VAL A 64 -1.59 -1.31 -1.11
CA VAL A 64 -2.94 -0.75 -0.95
C VAL A 64 -4.02 -1.84 -0.88
N SER A 65 -3.93 -2.87 -1.74
CA SER A 65 -4.86 -4.00 -1.74
C SER A 65 -4.79 -4.82 -0.45
N GLU A 66 -3.61 -5.00 0.12
CA GLU A 66 -3.41 -5.73 1.38
C GLU A 66 -4.05 -4.97 2.55
N VAL A 67 -3.88 -3.66 2.61
CA VAL A 67 -4.49 -2.83 3.67
C VAL A 67 -6.01 -2.80 3.56
N ILE A 68 -6.57 -2.74 2.35
CA ILE A 68 -8.02 -2.80 2.13
C ILE A 68 -8.62 -4.11 2.68
N HIS A 69 -7.91 -5.22 2.56
CA HIS A 69 -8.38 -6.55 2.97
C HIS A 69 -7.99 -6.95 4.39
N LEU A 70 -7.42 -6.03 5.18
CA LEU A 70 -7.08 -6.30 6.58
C LEU A 70 -8.33 -6.61 7.41
N HIS A 71 -8.19 -7.58 8.29
CA HIS A 71 -9.14 -7.92 9.33
C HIS A 71 -8.63 -7.48 10.70
N TYR A 72 -9.56 -7.32 11.64
CA TYR A 72 -9.20 -6.97 13.02
C TYR A 72 -8.23 -7.99 13.65
N ASP A 73 -8.46 -9.28 13.39
CA ASP A 73 -7.65 -10.38 13.93
C ASP A 73 -6.24 -10.47 13.32
N ASP A 74 -5.96 -9.72 12.24
CA ASP A 74 -4.64 -9.64 11.64
C ASP A 74 -3.68 -8.73 12.42
N ILE A 75 -4.20 -7.94 13.37
CA ILE A 75 -3.41 -7.00 14.18
C ILE A 75 -2.97 -7.66 15.48
N SER A 76 -1.72 -8.06 15.56
CA SER A 76 -1.13 -8.60 16.79
C SER A 76 -0.47 -7.48 17.62
N ARG A 77 -1.20 -7.00 18.62
CA ARG A 77 -0.69 -5.96 19.54
C ARG A 77 0.43 -6.46 20.43
N SER A 78 0.36 -7.71 20.87
CA SER A 78 1.37 -8.32 21.74
C SER A 78 2.71 -8.49 21.06
N ASN A 79 2.70 -8.84 19.77
CA ASN A 79 3.91 -9.11 18.99
C ASN A 79 4.34 -7.88 18.16
N MET A 80 3.55 -6.80 18.17
CA MET A 80 3.78 -5.61 17.32
C MET A 80 3.95 -5.99 15.85
N GLN A 81 3.04 -6.83 15.34
CA GLN A 81 3.05 -7.37 13.98
C GLN A 81 1.67 -7.31 13.34
N ILE A 82 1.66 -7.27 12.01
CA ILE A 82 0.46 -7.40 11.18
C ILE A 82 0.61 -8.67 10.35
N HIS A 83 -0.40 -9.53 10.39
CA HIS A 83 -0.51 -10.70 9.53
C HIS A 83 -1.04 -10.27 8.16
N VAL A 84 -0.26 -10.44 7.11
CA VAL A 84 -0.64 -10.10 5.74
C VAL A 84 -0.96 -11.39 5.00
N ARG A 85 -2.25 -11.58 4.71
CA ARG A 85 -2.73 -12.73 3.94
C ARG A 85 -2.50 -12.50 2.46
N ASP A 86 -1.72 -13.34 1.81
CA ASP A 86 -1.50 -13.27 0.35
C ASP A 86 -2.39 -14.28 -0.36
N THR A 87 -3.51 -13.78 -0.91
CA THR A 87 -4.45 -14.59 -1.68
C THR A 87 -3.92 -15.01 -3.05
N LYS A 88 -2.91 -14.31 -3.58
CA LYS A 88 -2.40 -14.56 -4.93
C LYS A 88 -1.32 -15.64 -5.00
N ASN A 89 -0.39 -15.64 -4.05
CA ASN A 89 0.75 -16.59 -4.02
C ASN A 89 0.64 -17.63 -2.91
N ARG A 90 -0.42 -17.61 -2.09
CA ARG A 90 -0.64 -18.48 -0.92
C ARG A 90 0.50 -18.46 0.10
N MET A 91 1.23 -17.37 0.17
CA MET A 91 2.31 -17.17 1.15
C MET A 91 1.94 -16.00 2.06
N ASP A 92 1.38 -16.34 3.21
CA ASP A 92 1.13 -15.36 4.26
C ASP A 92 2.47 -14.87 4.83
N ARG A 93 2.51 -13.62 5.25
CA ARG A 93 3.69 -13.05 5.91
C ARG A 93 3.30 -12.16 7.07
N TYR A 94 4.23 -11.98 7.98
CA TYR A 94 4.13 -10.97 9.02
C TYR A 94 4.94 -9.73 8.64
N THR A 95 4.43 -8.55 9.00
CA THR A 95 5.15 -7.29 8.87
C THR A 95 5.08 -6.52 10.20
N ILE A 96 5.93 -5.52 10.32
CA ILE A 96 6.05 -4.72 11.55
C ILE A 96 4.81 -3.84 11.75
N LEU A 97 4.46 -3.63 13.02
CA LEU A 97 3.46 -2.67 13.47
C LEU A 97 4.16 -1.64 14.37
N SER A 98 4.37 -0.42 13.88
CA SER A 98 4.97 0.62 14.71
C SER A 98 4.01 1.08 15.81
N LYS A 99 4.55 1.57 16.93
CA LYS A 99 3.74 2.10 18.04
C LYS A 99 2.82 3.22 17.58
N ARG A 100 3.34 4.18 16.80
CA ARG A 100 2.55 5.29 16.24
C ARG A 100 1.38 4.79 15.38
N CYS A 101 1.61 3.77 14.53
CA CYS A 101 0.55 3.17 13.73
C CYS A 101 -0.51 2.49 14.61
N LEU A 102 -0.08 1.75 15.65
CA LEU A 102 -0.99 1.13 16.61
C LEU A 102 -1.84 2.15 17.35
N ASP A 103 -1.29 3.31 17.73
CA ASP A 103 -2.02 4.37 18.40
C ASP A 103 -3.11 4.95 17.47
N ILE A 104 -2.79 5.25 16.20
CA ILE A 104 -3.75 5.73 15.19
C ILE A 104 -4.82 4.67 14.91
N LEU A 105 -4.45 3.39 14.77
CA LEU A 105 -5.38 2.28 14.59
C LEU A 105 -6.32 2.12 15.80
N THR A 106 -5.80 2.33 16.99
CA THR A 106 -6.57 2.25 18.24
C THR A 106 -7.58 3.39 18.32
N GLN A 107 -7.16 4.63 18.01
CA GLN A 107 -8.07 5.78 17.92
C GLN A 107 -9.17 5.51 16.89
N TYR A 108 -8.80 5.12 15.68
CA TYR A 108 -9.76 4.74 14.64
C TYR A 108 -10.76 3.70 15.12
N TRP A 109 -10.28 2.63 15.75
CA TRP A 109 -11.12 1.53 16.21
C TRP A 109 -12.16 1.99 17.26
N PHE A 110 -11.78 2.86 18.19
CA PHE A 110 -12.69 3.44 19.17
C PHE A 110 -13.71 4.38 18.53
N GLU A 111 -13.28 5.29 17.66
CA GLU A 111 -14.14 6.30 17.03
C GLU A 111 -15.16 5.70 16.05
N LYS A 112 -14.81 4.62 15.38
CA LYS A 112 -15.67 3.99 14.35
C LYS A 112 -16.48 2.78 14.88
N GLY A 113 -16.69 2.70 16.19
CA GLY A 113 -17.60 1.72 16.78
C GLY A 113 -17.03 0.32 16.93
N ARG A 114 -15.70 0.19 17.00
CA ARG A 114 -15.00 -1.07 17.29
C ARG A 114 -15.29 -2.17 16.26
N PRO A 115 -15.00 -1.95 14.97
CA PRO A 115 -15.27 -2.94 13.92
C PRO A 115 -14.58 -4.26 14.24
N ARG A 116 -15.32 -5.37 14.05
CA ARG A 116 -14.80 -6.73 14.08
C ARG A 116 -14.97 -7.34 12.71
N GLY A 117 -14.08 -8.22 12.29
CA GLY A 117 -14.03 -8.72 10.92
C GLY A 117 -13.22 -7.80 10.02
N ILE A 118 -13.80 -7.22 8.97
CA ILE A 118 -13.11 -6.27 8.09
C ILE A 118 -12.67 -5.05 8.90
N LEU A 119 -11.36 -4.74 8.90
CA LEU A 119 -10.83 -3.65 9.71
C LEU A 119 -11.29 -2.28 9.19
N PHE A 120 -11.33 -2.09 7.86
CA PHE A 120 -11.69 -0.83 7.21
C PHE A 120 -12.93 -0.97 6.30
N PRO A 121 -14.12 -1.23 6.87
CA PRO A 121 -15.32 -1.45 6.07
C PRO A 121 -15.76 -0.18 5.32
N ASN A 122 -16.39 -0.37 4.17
CA ASN A 122 -17.12 0.69 3.50
C ASN A 122 -18.34 1.08 4.36
N LYS A 123 -18.50 2.37 4.62
CA LYS A 123 -19.57 2.89 5.48
C LYS A 123 -20.99 2.54 5.01
N PHE A 124 -21.17 2.42 3.68
CA PHE A 124 -22.50 2.21 3.08
C PHE A 124 -22.82 0.75 2.83
N THR A 125 -21.83 -0.05 2.43
CA THR A 125 -22.05 -1.46 2.04
C THR A 125 -21.57 -2.46 3.06
N GLY A 126 -20.76 -2.05 4.05
CA GLY A 126 -20.09 -2.94 5.00
C GLY A 126 -18.98 -3.80 4.39
N ASN A 127 -18.78 -3.77 3.07
CA ASN A 127 -17.78 -4.54 2.33
C ASN A 127 -16.41 -3.82 2.27
N TYR A 128 -15.46 -4.40 1.55
CA TYR A 128 -14.17 -3.79 1.31
C TYR A 128 -14.27 -2.47 0.53
N LEU A 129 -13.35 -1.57 0.79
CA LEU A 129 -13.14 -0.36 0.00
C LEU A 129 -12.53 -0.71 -1.37
N THR A 130 -12.58 0.23 -2.31
CA THR A 130 -11.88 0.09 -3.59
C THR A 130 -10.55 0.83 -3.57
N VAL A 131 -9.60 0.39 -4.39
CA VAL A 131 -8.31 1.08 -4.57
C VAL A 131 -8.54 2.52 -5.03
N SER A 132 -9.49 2.72 -5.95
CA SER A 132 -9.85 4.05 -6.47
C SER A 132 -10.30 5.02 -5.37
N THR A 133 -11.01 4.53 -4.34
CA THR A 133 -11.39 5.36 -3.18
C THR A 133 -10.15 5.89 -2.45
N LEU A 134 -9.17 5.01 -2.18
CA LEU A 134 -7.94 5.44 -1.51
C LEU A 134 -7.11 6.39 -2.38
N GLU A 135 -7.07 6.17 -3.68
CA GLU A 135 -6.39 7.08 -4.62
C GLU A 135 -7.04 8.46 -4.67
N GLN A 136 -8.36 8.55 -4.57
CA GLN A 136 -9.08 9.83 -4.50
C GLN A 136 -8.76 10.57 -3.20
N VAL A 137 -8.83 9.86 -2.06
CA VAL A 137 -8.50 10.45 -0.75
C VAL A 137 -7.04 10.91 -0.72
N MET A 138 -6.12 10.10 -1.25
CA MET A 138 -4.71 10.46 -1.32
C MET A 138 -4.47 11.71 -2.15
N ARG A 139 -5.10 11.84 -3.34
CA ARG A 139 -4.98 13.03 -4.17
C ARG A 139 -5.46 14.30 -3.45
N ARG A 140 -6.57 14.19 -2.71
CA ARG A 140 -7.08 15.30 -1.91
C ARG A 140 -6.09 15.65 -0.80
N ALA A 141 -5.64 14.68 -0.02
CA ALA A 141 -4.69 14.90 1.07
C ALA A 141 -3.35 15.50 0.60
N VAL A 142 -2.85 15.09 -0.58
CA VAL A 142 -1.65 15.69 -1.21
C VAL A 142 -1.87 17.17 -1.54
N SER A 143 -3.07 17.52 -2.05
CA SER A 143 -3.44 18.90 -2.34
C SER A 143 -3.56 19.73 -1.06
N ASP A 144 -4.26 19.19 -0.05
CA ASP A 144 -4.54 19.89 1.21
C ASP A 144 -3.26 20.05 2.06
N ALA A 145 -2.32 19.11 1.95
CA ALA A 145 -1.00 19.20 2.57
C ALA A 145 0.00 20.09 1.79
N GLU A 146 -0.42 20.66 0.64
CA GLU A 146 0.43 21.46 -0.25
C GLU A 146 1.77 20.79 -0.60
N LEU A 147 1.72 19.47 -0.89
CA LEU A 147 2.93 18.74 -1.22
C LEU A 147 3.36 19.04 -2.67
N PRO A 148 4.66 19.31 -2.90
CA PRO A 148 5.17 19.68 -4.23
C PRO A 148 5.20 18.51 -5.21
N LYS A 149 4.96 17.29 -4.73
CA LYS A 149 5.06 16.04 -5.48
C LYS A 149 3.69 15.42 -5.68
N LYS A 150 3.44 14.89 -6.88
CA LYS A 150 2.29 14.00 -7.09
C LYS A 150 2.56 12.67 -6.40
N ALA A 151 1.80 12.36 -5.36
CA ALA A 151 1.92 11.11 -4.65
C ALA A 151 0.65 10.27 -4.81
N ALA A 152 0.84 8.96 -4.92
CA ALA A 152 -0.20 7.95 -4.91
C ALA A 152 0.02 7.00 -3.73
N PRO A 153 -0.96 6.18 -3.31
CA PRO A 153 -0.82 5.34 -2.13
C PRO A 153 0.43 4.45 -2.11
N HIS A 154 0.88 3.97 -3.28
CA HIS A 154 2.09 3.14 -3.37
C HIS A 154 3.39 3.90 -3.02
N CYS A 155 3.39 5.25 -3.10
CA CYS A 155 4.55 6.06 -2.68
C CYS A 155 4.86 5.88 -1.19
N LEU A 156 3.84 5.67 -0.34
CA LEU A 156 4.03 5.41 1.08
C LEU A 156 4.86 4.14 1.33
N ARG A 157 4.58 3.08 0.58
CA ARG A 157 5.37 1.84 0.64
C ARG A 157 6.80 2.04 0.11
N HIS A 158 6.98 2.82 -0.95
CA HIS A 158 8.33 3.13 -1.47
C HIS A 158 9.11 3.95 -0.46
N SER A 159 8.48 4.97 0.15
CA SER A 159 9.11 5.78 1.20
C SER A 159 9.48 4.94 2.43
N PHE A 160 8.60 4.02 2.87
CA PHE A 160 8.94 3.08 3.94
C PHE A 160 10.21 2.27 3.62
N ALA A 161 10.27 1.67 2.43
CA ALA A 161 11.42 0.85 2.04
C ALA A 161 12.72 1.67 1.96
N THR A 162 12.65 2.92 1.47
CA THR A 162 13.80 3.82 1.39
C THR A 162 14.26 4.24 2.78
N HIS A 163 13.35 4.71 3.64
CA HIS A 163 13.71 5.15 5.00
C HIS A 163 14.24 4.00 5.86
N LEU A 164 13.73 2.77 5.66
CA LEU A 164 14.24 1.60 6.36
C LEU A 164 15.69 1.28 5.96
N MET A 165 16.02 1.40 4.66
CA MET A 165 17.39 1.23 4.16
C MET A 165 18.34 2.33 4.67
N GLU A 166 17.88 3.57 4.73
CA GLU A 166 18.65 4.70 5.27
C GLU A 166 18.99 4.51 6.76
N GLN A 167 18.14 3.78 7.49
CA GLN A 167 18.37 3.39 8.88
C GLN A 167 19.29 2.17 9.05
N GLY A 168 19.90 1.66 7.97
CA GLY A 168 20.85 0.57 8.00
C GLY A 168 20.26 -0.84 8.04
N VAL A 169 18.98 -0.99 7.72
CA VAL A 169 18.35 -2.32 7.57
C VAL A 169 18.58 -2.83 6.14
N GLU A 170 19.42 -3.85 6.00
CA GLU A 170 19.70 -4.48 4.70
C GLU A 170 18.46 -5.21 4.13
N ARG A 171 18.40 -5.26 2.79
CA ARG A 171 17.40 -6.11 2.09
C ARG A 171 17.77 -7.58 2.28
N GLN A 172 16.92 -8.32 2.90
CA GLN A 172 16.93 -9.79 2.83
C GLN A 172 16.12 -10.26 1.63
#